data_e77284cba3b520fbbea70849c03069da
#
_entry.id   e77284cba3b520fbbea70849c03069da
#
_cell.length_a   1.000
_cell.length_b   1.000
_cell.length_c   1.000
_cell.angle_alpha   90.00
_cell.angle_beta   90.00
_cell.angle_gamma   90.00
#
_symmetry.space_group_name_H-M   'P 1'
#
loop_
_entity.id
_entity.type
_entity.pdbx_description
1 polymer ?
#
loop_
_entity_poly.entity_id
_entity_poly.type
_entity_poly.pdbx_seq_one_letter_code
_entity_poly.pdbx_strand_id
1 'polypeptide(L)'
;MFDNLKDKLQDVFSALGKRGALRESDVDAALREVRLALLDADVALPVVKTFIASVRDKAVGSDVLKSVRPDQQVIKIVNDALVEVLGTDPAPLNIQVSPPAVILMAGLQGSGKTTTAGKLALRLRTRERKKVMLASLDVTRPAAREQLRILGEQAEVGVLPEADRESPAQIAKRALQAAKLQGFEVLILDTAGRVTIDEGLMAELREVKALTNPHEVLLVADALTGQDAVTTATAFNEAVDITGIVLTRLDGDSRGGAALSMREITGCPIKLVGVGEKQDALEEFDPARLAGRILDMGDVVALVEKAAETIEQEEAERLAKRMAKGQFDMNDFLSQLRQLQKMGGLGGIMGMLPGLGKMQKQIAAAGIDDSMIRRQEAIILSMTKKERVSVGVLNASRRKRIAAGSGTSVQEVNRLVKQYQDMSRMMKKLGGKSGAAMMKALSGGGLPGGLGGLGGGMPGGMPGGMPGGMPGNMPMGGKGGLPGLPGGLPGLGGKPSGKKK
;
A
#
# COMPACT_ATOMS: atom_id res chain seq x y z
N MET A 1 6.41 -1.97 -6.68
CA MET A 1 6.25 -3.36 -6.21
C MET A 1 5.52 -4.14 -7.28
N PHE A 2 6.14 -5.17 -7.83
CA PHE A 2 5.61 -6.07 -8.88
C PHE A 2 5.19 -5.42 -10.22
N ASP A 3 5.66 -4.22 -10.53
CA ASP A 3 5.15 -3.45 -11.67
C ASP A 3 5.33 -4.18 -13.00
N ASN A 4 6.44 -4.89 -13.18
CA ASN A 4 6.70 -5.65 -14.41
C ASN A 4 5.74 -6.86 -14.57
N LEU A 5 5.54 -7.63 -13.49
CA LEU A 5 4.61 -8.79 -13.51
C LEU A 5 3.16 -8.32 -13.69
N LYS A 6 2.79 -7.26 -12.96
CA LYS A 6 1.47 -6.63 -13.03
C LYS A 6 1.12 -6.18 -14.44
N ASP A 7 2.01 -5.39 -15.09
CA ASP A 7 1.77 -4.86 -16.43
C ASP A 7 1.56 -5.98 -17.45
N LYS A 8 2.41 -7.03 -17.39
CA LYS A 8 2.28 -8.21 -18.28
C LYS A 8 0.98 -8.96 -18.06
N LEU A 9 0.58 -9.21 -16.82
CA LEU A 9 -0.67 -9.89 -16.53
C LEU A 9 -1.88 -9.05 -16.94
N GLN A 10 -1.85 -7.73 -16.76
CA GLN A 10 -2.90 -6.82 -17.23
C GLN A 10 -3.07 -6.86 -18.75
N ASP A 11 -1.98 -6.89 -19.52
CA ASP A 11 -2.03 -7.00 -20.97
C ASP A 11 -2.71 -8.30 -21.41
N VAL A 12 -2.35 -9.42 -20.78
CA VAL A 12 -2.96 -10.74 -21.06
C VAL A 12 -4.46 -10.71 -20.76
N PHE A 13 -4.87 -10.21 -19.59
CA PHE A 13 -6.28 -10.19 -19.20
C PHE A 13 -7.10 -9.18 -20.00
N SER A 14 -6.50 -8.05 -20.37
CA SER A 14 -7.13 -7.06 -21.24
C SER A 14 -7.39 -7.63 -22.65
N ALA A 15 -6.47 -8.43 -23.17
CA ALA A 15 -6.66 -9.12 -24.44
C ALA A 15 -7.76 -10.18 -24.36
N LEU A 16 -7.86 -10.91 -23.23
CA LEU A 16 -8.89 -11.90 -22.98
C LEU A 16 -10.28 -11.25 -22.87
N GLY A 17 -10.40 -10.13 -22.17
CA GLY A 17 -11.67 -9.40 -21.97
C GLY A 17 -12.28 -8.79 -23.23
N LYS A 18 -11.48 -8.57 -24.28
CA LYS A 18 -11.97 -8.11 -25.59
C LYS A 18 -12.70 -9.19 -26.39
N ARG A 19 -12.60 -10.46 -25.97
CA ARG A 19 -13.24 -11.60 -26.63
C ARG A 19 -14.54 -11.93 -25.90
N GLY A 20 -15.68 -11.68 -26.50
CA GLY A 20 -16.99 -11.81 -25.85
C GLY A 20 -17.35 -13.25 -25.41
N ALA A 21 -16.83 -14.29 -26.06
CA ALA A 21 -16.96 -15.68 -25.66
C ALA A 21 -15.58 -16.35 -25.70
N LEU A 22 -15.22 -17.07 -24.64
CA LEU A 22 -13.93 -17.76 -24.55
C LEU A 22 -14.05 -19.21 -25.00
N ARG A 23 -13.05 -19.64 -25.74
CA ARG A 23 -12.82 -21.06 -26.09
C ARG A 23 -11.64 -21.59 -25.28
N GLU A 24 -11.54 -22.88 -25.12
CA GLU A 24 -10.40 -23.54 -24.47
C GLU A 24 -9.05 -23.08 -25.06
N SER A 25 -8.97 -22.93 -26.38
CA SER A 25 -7.77 -22.43 -27.07
C SER A 25 -7.39 -20.98 -26.66
N ASP A 26 -8.36 -20.17 -26.32
CA ASP A 26 -8.13 -18.77 -25.87
C ASP A 26 -7.57 -18.75 -24.45
N VAL A 27 -8.08 -19.61 -23.57
CA VAL A 27 -7.57 -19.83 -22.23
C VAL A 27 -6.14 -20.38 -22.27
N ASP A 28 -5.88 -21.41 -23.10
CA ASP A 28 -4.54 -21.97 -23.27
C ASP A 28 -3.53 -20.97 -23.83
N ALA A 29 -3.97 -20.06 -24.71
CA ALA A 29 -3.12 -18.98 -25.21
C ALA A 29 -2.80 -17.97 -24.10
N ALA A 30 -3.80 -17.54 -23.32
CA ALA A 30 -3.60 -16.64 -22.20
C ALA A 30 -2.69 -17.25 -21.11
N LEU A 31 -2.87 -18.53 -20.78
CA LEU A 31 -2.04 -19.22 -19.80
C LEU A 31 -0.58 -19.38 -20.25
N ARG A 32 -0.32 -19.45 -21.56
CA ARG A 32 1.05 -19.41 -22.08
C ARG A 32 1.72 -18.06 -21.81
N GLU A 33 1.01 -16.97 -22.02
CA GLU A 33 1.52 -15.63 -21.71
C GLU A 33 1.69 -15.42 -20.19
N VAL A 34 0.74 -15.87 -19.36
CA VAL A 34 0.86 -15.88 -17.90
C VAL A 34 2.11 -16.66 -17.46
N ARG A 35 2.36 -17.83 -18.06
CA ARG A 35 3.57 -18.62 -17.80
C ARG A 35 4.85 -17.84 -18.11
N LEU A 36 4.90 -17.15 -19.24
CA LEU A 36 6.04 -16.33 -19.62
C LEU A 36 6.21 -15.16 -18.65
N ALA A 37 5.13 -14.50 -18.29
CA ALA A 37 5.17 -13.40 -17.32
C ALA A 37 5.73 -13.84 -15.95
N LEU A 38 5.32 -15.01 -15.44
CA LEU A 38 5.83 -15.58 -14.20
C LEU A 38 7.31 -15.95 -14.29
N LEU A 39 7.75 -16.54 -15.41
CA LEU A 39 9.17 -16.86 -15.62
C LEU A 39 10.04 -15.59 -15.72
N ASP A 40 9.56 -14.57 -16.43
CA ASP A 40 10.23 -13.28 -16.54
C ASP A 40 10.26 -12.52 -15.18
N ALA A 41 9.29 -12.80 -14.31
CA ALA A 41 9.27 -12.35 -12.93
C ALA A 41 10.18 -13.17 -12.01
N ASP A 42 10.97 -14.09 -12.53
CA ASP A 42 11.90 -14.95 -11.78
C ASP A 42 11.19 -15.91 -10.79
N VAL A 43 9.99 -16.38 -11.15
CA VAL A 43 9.30 -17.45 -10.41
C VAL A 43 9.95 -18.80 -10.76
N ALA A 44 10.18 -19.64 -9.77
CA ALA A 44 10.78 -20.95 -9.97
C ALA A 44 9.96 -21.84 -10.92
N LEU A 45 10.63 -22.49 -11.87
CA LEU A 45 9.98 -23.30 -12.89
C LEU A 45 9.03 -24.38 -12.35
N PRO A 46 9.34 -25.12 -11.26
CA PRO A 46 8.40 -26.08 -10.67
C PRO A 46 7.10 -25.40 -10.24
N VAL A 47 7.20 -24.24 -9.56
CA VAL A 47 6.05 -23.46 -9.07
C VAL A 47 5.19 -22.98 -10.23
N VAL A 48 5.82 -22.45 -11.29
CA VAL A 48 5.11 -22.03 -12.51
C VAL A 48 4.36 -23.19 -13.14
N LYS A 49 4.96 -24.38 -13.22
CA LYS A 49 4.30 -25.56 -13.79
C LYS A 49 3.08 -25.99 -13.00
N THR A 50 3.20 -26.10 -11.67
CA THR A 50 2.10 -26.45 -10.78
C THR A 50 0.98 -25.42 -10.85
N PHE A 51 1.33 -24.13 -10.79
CA PHE A 51 0.39 -23.02 -10.90
C PHE A 51 -0.41 -23.05 -12.20
N ILE A 52 0.26 -23.15 -13.37
CA ILE A 52 -0.40 -23.16 -14.67
C ILE A 52 -1.30 -24.39 -14.83
N ALA A 53 -0.88 -25.56 -14.34
CA ALA A 53 -1.72 -26.76 -14.35
C ALA A 53 -3.00 -26.57 -13.52
N SER A 54 -2.87 -26.09 -12.27
CA SER A 54 -4.00 -25.82 -11.38
C SER A 54 -4.99 -24.81 -11.99
N VAL A 55 -4.48 -23.70 -12.54
CA VAL A 55 -5.33 -22.69 -13.18
C VAL A 55 -6.02 -23.25 -14.41
N ARG A 56 -5.30 -24.00 -15.26
CA ARG A 56 -5.85 -24.61 -16.47
C ARG A 56 -7.02 -25.54 -16.16
N ASP A 57 -6.84 -26.46 -15.21
CA ASP A 57 -7.87 -27.42 -14.83
C ASP A 57 -9.15 -26.74 -14.34
N LYS A 58 -8.99 -25.63 -13.58
CA LYS A 58 -10.13 -24.83 -13.09
C LYS A 58 -10.75 -23.95 -14.19
N ALA A 59 -9.95 -23.40 -15.11
CA ALA A 59 -10.42 -22.43 -16.11
C ALA A 59 -11.05 -23.04 -17.36
N VAL A 60 -10.70 -24.30 -17.72
CA VAL A 60 -11.24 -25.00 -18.89
C VAL A 60 -12.58 -25.69 -18.58
N GLY A 61 -13.04 -25.65 -17.33
CA GLY A 61 -14.35 -26.19 -16.92
C GLY A 61 -15.51 -25.60 -17.72
N SER A 62 -16.49 -26.45 -18.08
CA SER A 62 -17.64 -26.05 -18.90
C SER A 62 -18.44 -24.89 -18.33
N ASP A 63 -18.44 -24.74 -17.01
CA ASP A 63 -19.17 -23.69 -16.29
C ASP A 63 -18.51 -22.31 -16.43
N VAL A 64 -17.19 -22.27 -16.54
CA VAL A 64 -16.42 -21.03 -16.78
C VAL A 64 -16.63 -20.54 -18.21
N LEU A 65 -16.49 -21.43 -19.19
CA LEU A 65 -16.61 -21.08 -20.62
C LEU A 65 -18.03 -20.66 -21.01
N LYS A 66 -19.05 -21.15 -20.30
CA LYS A 66 -20.48 -20.83 -20.52
C LYS A 66 -20.98 -19.65 -19.67
N SER A 67 -20.13 -19.08 -18.82
CA SER A 67 -20.55 -17.98 -17.96
C SER A 67 -20.80 -16.69 -18.74
N VAL A 68 -21.57 -15.77 -18.15
CA VAL A 68 -21.87 -14.45 -18.75
C VAL A 68 -20.62 -13.57 -18.86
N ARG A 69 -19.62 -13.82 -18.00
CA ARG A 69 -18.32 -13.09 -18.00
C ARG A 69 -17.17 -14.05 -17.74
N PRO A 70 -16.82 -14.86 -18.75
CA PRO A 70 -15.80 -15.89 -18.59
C PRO A 70 -14.40 -15.29 -18.35
N ASP A 71 -14.11 -14.11 -18.90
CA ASP A 71 -12.89 -13.33 -18.63
C ASP A 71 -12.68 -13.03 -17.15
N GLN A 72 -13.71 -12.54 -16.47
CA GLN A 72 -13.65 -12.25 -15.03
C GLN A 72 -13.50 -13.50 -14.18
N GLN A 73 -14.10 -14.61 -14.60
CA GLN A 73 -13.94 -15.88 -13.91
C GLN A 73 -12.52 -16.42 -14.04
N VAL A 74 -11.89 -16.32 -15.21
CA VAL A 74 -10.48 -16.69 -15.39
C VAL A 74 -9.58 -15.84 -14.50
N ILE A 75 -9.79 -14.52 -14.45
CA ILE A 75 -9.02 -13.62 -13.56
C ILE A 75 -9.19 -14.05 -12.10
N LYS A 76 -10.42 -14.36 -11.67
CA LYS A 76 -10.68 -14.85 -10.31
C LYS A 76 -9.94 -16.16 -10.03
N ILE A 77 -9.97 -17.12 -10.94
CA ILE A 77 -9.27 -18.40 -10.80
C ILE A 77 -7.76 -18.18 -10.67
N VAL A 78 -7.18 -17.25 -11.46
CA VAL A 78 -5.76 -16.88 -11.36
C VAL A 78 -5.47 -16.23 -9.99
N ASN A 79 -6.34 -15.33 -9.51
CA ASN A 79 -6.20 -14.73 -8.20
C ASN A 79 -6.23 -15.80 -7.08
N ASP A 80 -7.21 -16.69 -7.11
CA ASP A 80 -7.37 -17.73 -6.11
C ASP A 80 -6.16 -18.68 -6.11
N ALA A 81 -5.61 -19.00 -7.29
CA ALA A 81 -4.41 -19.80 -7.42
C ALA A 81 -3.15 -19.06 -6.93
N LEU A 82 -3.04 -17.75 -7.14
CA LEU A 82 -1.96 -16.94 -6.56
C LEU A 82 -2.03 -16.93 -5.03
N VAL A 83 -3.21 -16.77 -4.47
CA VAL A 83 -3.43 -16.85 -3.02
C VAL A 83 -3.04 -18.23 -2.48
N GLU A 84 -3.39 -19.32 -3.18
CA GLU A 84 -3.04 -20.69 -2.80
C GLU A 84 -1.51 -20.89 -2.74
N VAL A 85 -0.77 -20.41 -3.76
CA VAL A 85 0.70 -20.48 -3.82
C VAL A 85 1.35 -19.63 -2.72
N LEU A 86 0.83 -18.43 -2.46
CA LEU A 86 1.34 -17.52 -1.42
C LEU A 86 0.97 -17.98 0.00
N GLY A 87 -0.10 -18.76 0.14
CA GLY A 87 -0.69 -19.20 1.41
C GLY A 87 -2.11 -18.67 1.58
N THR A 88 -3.04 -19.54 1.91
CA THR A 88 -4.46 -19.18 2.05
C THR A 88 -4.71 -18.17 3.16
N ASP A 89 -3.97 -18.29 4.27
CA ASP A 89 -4.17 -17.50 5.47
C ASP A 89 -2.88 -16.82 5.92
N PRO A 90 -2.97 -15.62 6.53
CA PRO A 90 -1.84 -14.99 7.20
C PRO A 90 -1.31 -15.89 8.31
N ALA A 91 0.02 -15.97 8.42
CA ALA A 91 0.69 -16.76 9.45
C ALA A 91 1.22 -15.82 10.56
N PRO A 92 0.53 -15.64 11.68
CA PRO A 92 0.96 -14.76 12.75
C PRO A 92 2.24 -15.27 13.43
N LEU A 93 2.93 -14.37 14.13
CA LEU A 93 4.06 -14.73 14.98
C LEU A 93 3.60 -15.52 16.21
N ASN A 94 4.30 -16.59 16.54
CA ASN A 94 4.04 -17.39 17.74
C ASN A 94 4.65 -16.74 18.98
N ILE A 95 4.05 -15.66 19.45
CA ILE A 95 4.50 -14.90 20.64
C ILE A 95 3.51 -14.94 21.80
N GLN A 96 2.38 -15.65 21.63
CA GLN A 96 1.38 -15.87 22.70
C GLN A 96 1.77 -17.09 23.56
N VAL A 97 2.94 -16.99 24.17
CA VAL A 97 3.57 -18.07 24.95
C VAL A 97 3.98 -17.55 26.33
N SER A 98 4.43 -18.44 27.21
CA SER A 98 4.99 -18.03 28.51
C SER A 98 6.24 -17.17 28.30
N PRO A 99 6.30 -15.95 28.87
CA PRO A 99 7.41 -15.04 28.67
C PRO A 99 8.77 -15.56 29.17
N PRO A 100 9.85 -15.21 28.46
CA PRO A 100 9.90 -14.45 27.21
C PRO A 100 9.67 -15.34 25.99
N ALA A 101 8.86 -14.86 25.03
CA ALA A 101 8.85 -15.42 23.69
C ALA A 101 10.20 -15.11 23.02
N VAL A 102 10.89 -16.13 22.57
CA VAL A 102 12.22 -15.98 21.95
C VAL A 102 12.09 -16.04 20.44
N ILE A 103 12.60 -15.02 19.76
CA ILE A 103 12.65 -14.91 18.29
C ILE A 103 14.12 -14.92 17.88
N LEU A 104 14.52 -15.87 17.05
CA LEU A 104 15.86 -15.98 16.48
C LEU A 104 15.81 -15.45 15.03
N MET A 105 16.61 -14.42 14.74
CA MET A 105 16.74 -13.87 13.40
C MET A 105 17.88 -14.56 12.67
N ALA A 106 17.61 -15.25 11.58
CA ALA A 106 18.59 -15.95 10.75
C ALA A 106 18.65 -15.34 9.34
N GLY A 107 19.74 -15.57 8.60
CA GLY A 107 19.89 -15.12 7.20
C GLY A 107 21.29 -14.66 6.85
N LEU A 108 21.53 -14.39 5.56
CA LEU A 108 22.82 -13.97 5.04
C LEU A 108 23.16 -12.51 5.39
N GLN A 109 24.41 -12.12 5.19
CA GLN A 109 24.85 -10.74 5.34
C GLN A 109 24.15 -9.84 4.33
N GLY A 110 23.69 -8.66 4.78
CA GLY A 110 22.99 -7.70 3.93
C GLY A 110 21.51 -7.99 3.69
N SER A 111 20.97 -9.13 4.17
CA SER A 111 19.53 -9.44 4.05
C SER A 111 18.62 -8.53 4.89
N GLY A 112 19.16 -7.72 5.79
CA GLY A 112 18.40 -6.78 6.61
C GLY A 112 18.00 -7.30 8.00
N LYS A 113 18.65 -8.33 8.56
CA LYS A 113 18.34 -8.90 9.89
C LYS A 113 18.28 -7.86 11.00
N THR A 114 19.37 -7.13 11.21
CA THR A 114 19.47 -6.11 12.26
C THR A 114 18.39 -5.03 12.13
N THR A 115 18.17 -4.55 10.90
CA THR A 115 17.11 -3.57 10.62
C THR A 115 15.72 -4.15 10.88
N THR A 116 15.50 -5.40 10.47
CA THR A 116 14.23 -6.10 10.71
C THR A 116 14.01 -6.35 12.20
N ALA A 117 15.05 -6.71 12.96
CA ALA A 117 14.95 -6.87 14.41
C ALA A 117 14.50 -5.57 15.10
N GLY A 118 15.06 -4.41 14.70
CA GLY A 118 14.63 -3.10 15.19
C GLY A 118 13.18 -2.75 14.82
N LYS A 119 12.80 -2.97 13.55
CA LYS A 119 11.42 -2.74 13.06
C LYS A 119 10.41 -3.64 13.78
N LEU A 120 10.76 -4.91 13.96
CA LEU A 120 9.92 -5.87 14.67
C LEU A 120 9.74 -5.48 16.14
N ALA A 121 10.82 -5.06 16.80
CA ALA A 121 10.76 -4.59 18.18
C ALA A 121 9.83 -3.37 18.33
N LEU A 122 9.96 -2.38 17.43
CA LEU A 122 9.08 -1.21 17.40
C LEU A 122 7.61 -1.62 17.21
N ARG A 123 7.35 -2.52 16.24
CA ARG A 123 6.00 -3.02 15.98
C ARG A 123 5.39 -3.72 17.19
N LEU A 124 6.13 -4.66 17.82
CA LEU A 124 5.68 -5.40 18.99
C LEU A 124 5.39 -4.45 20.17
N ARG A 125 6.23 -3.43 20.37
CA ARG A 125 6.00 -2.43 21.42
C ARG A 125 4.76 -1.58 21.13
N THR A 126 4.63 -1.06 19.92
CA THR A 126 3.59 -0.06 19.60
C THR A 126 2.23 -0.68 19.35
N ARG A 127 2.16 -1.78 18.60
CA ARG A 127 0.88 -2.42 18.24
C ARG A 127 0.42 -3.45 19.27
N GLU A 128 1.35 -4.24 19.79
CA GLU A 128 1.04 -5.35 20.72
C GLU A 128 1.33 -5.02 22.17
N ARG A 129 1.91 -3.82 22.42
CA ARG A 129 2.26 -3.33 23.77
C ARG A 129 3.15 -4.26 24.56
N LYS A 130 4.02 -5.01 23.87
CA LYS A 130 4.95 -5.96 24.48
C LYS A 130 6.21 -5.27 24.98
N LYS A 131 6.73 -5.76 26.11
CA LYS A 131 8.05 -5.36 26.62
C LYS A 131 9.11 -6.20 25.93
N VAL A 132 9.89 -5.57 25.02
CA VAL A 132 10.82 -6.26 24.11
C VAL A 132 12.27 -5.99 24.52
N MET A 133 13.12 -7.02 24.44
CA MET A 133 14.58 -6.94 24.54
C MET A 133 15.20 -7.36 23.22
N LEU A 134 16.21 -6.62 22.76
CA LEU A 134 17.09 -6.95 21.65
C LEU A 134 18.43 -7.44 22.17
N ALA A 135 19.02 -8.44 21.53
CA ALA A 135 20.38 -8.86 21.80
C ALA A 135 21.12 -9.19 20.50
N SER A 136 22.29 -8.59 20.28
CA SER A 136 23.15 -8.89 19.15
C SER A 136 24.06 -10.07 19.47
N LEU A 137 24.02 -11.07 18.62
CA LEU A 137 24.93 -12.22 18.64
C LEU A 137 26.10 -12.05 17.66
N ASP A 138 26.16 -10.93 16.92
CA ASP A 138 27.22 -10.65 15.95
C ASP A 138 28.49 -10.15 16.66
N VAL A 139 29.33 -11.09 17.06
CA VAL A 139 30.60 -10.78 17.73
C VAL A 139 31.72 -10.35 16.76
N THR A 140 31.49 -10.50 15.46
CA THR A 140 32.51 -10.24 14.43
C THR A 140 32.48 -8.80 13.91
N ARG A 141 31.35 -8.11 14.05
CA ARG A 141 31.12 -6.77 13.50
C ARG A 141 30.67 -5.78 14.58
N PRO A 142 31.58 -5.04 15.21
CA PRO A 142 31.21 -4.04 16.23
C PRO A 142 30.16 -3.04 15.75
N ALA A 143 30.26 -2.61 14.48
CA ALA A 143 29.29 -1.68 13.89
C ALA A 143 27.86 -2.25 13.84
N ALA A 144 27.67 -3.56 13.67
CA ALA A 144 26.34 -4.19 13.68
C ALA A 144 25.71 -4.16 15.07
N ARG A 145 26.51 -4.36 16.13
CA ARG A 145 26.07 -4.24 17.52
C ARG A 145 25.63 -2.82 17.85
N GLU A 146 26.46 -1.83 17.49
CA GLU A 146 26.14 -0.43 17.68
C GLU A 146 24.89 -0.04 16.90
N GLN A 147 24.71 -0.53 15.67
CA GLN A 147 23.49 -0.33 14.89
C GLN A 147 22.26 -0.87 15.60
N LEU A 148 22.34 -2.08 16.17
CA LEU A 148 21.20 -2.67 16.90
C LEU A 148 20.89 -1.85 18.16
N ARG A 149 21.92 -1.32 18.86
CA ARG A 149 21.75 -0.44 20.02
C ARG A 149 20.98 0.82 19.64
N ILE A 150 21.40 1.51 18.57
CA ILE A 150 20.72 2.72 18.07
C ILE A 150 19.27 2.42 17.67
N LEU A 151 19.01 1.31 16.96
CA LEU A 151 17.66 0.91 16.58
C LEU A 151 16.80 0.61 17.81
N GLY A 152 17.36 -0.01 18.84
CA GLY A 152 16.67 -0.29 20.09
C GLY A 152 16.31 0.99 20.87
N GLU A 153 17.22 1.96 20.91
CA GLU A 153 16.96 3.28 21.50
C GLU A 153 15.86 4.04 20.75
N GLN A 154 15.93 4.06 19.42
CA GLN A 154 14.90 4.66 18.58
C GLN A 154 13.53 3.98 18.73
N ALA A 155 13.53 2.66 18.89
CA ALA A 155 12.34 1.88 19.17
C ALA A 155 11.90 1.95 20.64
N GLU A 156 12.67 2.60 21.54
CA GLU A 156 12.46 2.66 23.00
C GLU A 156 12.24 1.28 23.61
N VAL A 157 13.06 0.31 23.24
CA VAL A 157 13.05 -1.08 23.77
C VAL A 157 14.35 -1.39 24.50
N GLY A 158 14.35 -2.42 25.32
CA GLY A 158 15.55 -2.88 26.00
C GLY A 158 16.60 -3.43 25.02
N VAL A 159 17.86 -3.10 25.22
CA VAL A 159 18.98 -3.71 24.49
C VAL A 159 19.93 -4.33 25.50
N LEU A 160 20.33 -5.58 25.27
CA LEU A 160 21.30 -6.26 26.13
C LEU A 160 22.65 -5.55 26.06
N PRO A 161 23.25 -5.10 27.17
CA PRO A 161 24.58 -4.48 27.15
C PRO A 161 25.64 -5.45 26.66
N GLU A 162 26.62 -4.92 25.94
CA GLU A 162 27.77 -5.71 25.49
C GLU A 162 28.62 -6.17 26.66
N ALA A 163 29.22 -7.36 26.52
CA ALA A 163 30.27 -7.84 27.40
C ALA A 163 31.44 -8.35 26.54
N ASP A 164 32.63 -8.18 27.06
CA ASP A 164 33.86 -8.54 26.34
C ASP A 164 34.04 -10.05 26.25
N ARG A 165 34.51 -10.51 25.09
CA ARG A 165 34.96 -11.90 24.84
C ARG A 165 33.92 -12.98 25.01
N GLU A 166 32.63 -12.66 24.91
CA GLU A 166 31.55 -13.67 24.89
C GLU A 166 31.38 -14.28 23.49
N SER A 167 31.12 -15.59 23.44
CA SER A 167 30.67 -16.26 22.22
C SER A 167 29.17 -15.97 21.97
N PRO A 168 28.66 -16.13 20.72
CA PRO A 168 27.23 -16.00 20.43
C PRO A 168 26.34 -16.82 21.36
N ALA A 169 26.72 -18.04 21.67
CA ALA A 169 26.02 -18.94 22.58
C ALA A 169 25.97 -18.39 24.02
N GLN A 170 27.08 -17.81 24.50
CA GLN A 170 27.13 -17.20 25.83
C GLN A 170 26.24 -15.95 25.91
N ILE A 171 26.28 -15.10 24.89
CA ILE A 171 25.41 -13.92 24.79
C ILE A 171 23.95 -14.34 24.78
N ALA A 172 23.57 -15.34 23.97
CA ALA A 172 22.21 -15.85 23.88
C ALA A 172 21.70 -16.35 25.23
N LYS A 173 22.51 -17.11 25.98
CA LYS A 173 22.21 -17.61 27.32
C LYS A 173 22.01 -16.45 28.31
N ARG A 174 22.92 -15.46 28.30
CA ARG A 174 22.83 -14.25 29.14
C ARG A 174 21.60 -13.41 28.79
N ALA A 175 21.29 -13.25 27.48
CA ALA A 175 20.11 -12.55 27.02
C ALA A 175 18.82 -13.19 27.55
N LEU A 176 18.71 -14.51 27.45
CA LEU A 176 17.55 -15.26 27.96
C LEU A 176 17.38 -15.09 29.47
N GLN A 177 18.49 -15.16 30.24
CA GLN A 177 18.45 -14.94 31.67
C GLN A 177 18.06 -13.52 32.05
N ALA A 178 18.65 -12.52 31.35
CA ALA A 178 18.32 -11.12 31.56
C ALA A 178 16.86 -10.81 31.24
N ALA A 179 16.35 -11.35 30.12
CA ALA A 179 14.95 -11.18 29.72
C ALA A 179 13.99 -11.73 30.79
N LYS A 180 14.27 -12.92 31.33
CA LYS A 180 13.47 -13.53 32.43
C LYS A 180 13.51 -12.67 33.69
N LEU A 181 14.71 -12.28 34.15
CA LEU A 181 14.89 -11.54 35.40
C LEU A 181 14.27 -10.12 35.34
N GLN A 182 14.31 -9.44 34.19
CA GLN A 182 13.81 -8.09 34.02
C GLN A 182 12.36 -8.05 33.53
N GLY A 183 11.72 -9.21 33.36
CA GLY A 183 10.33 -9.33 32.97
C GLY A 183 10.05 -8.81 31.56
N PHE A 184 10.94 -9.11 30.60
CA PHE A 184 10.66 -8.90 29.20
C PHE A 184 9.73 -9.99 28.67
N GLU A 185 8.78 -9.59 27.80
CA GLU A 185 7.81 -10.53 27.24
C GLU A 185 8.32 -11.15 25.93
N VAL A 186 9.17 -10.42 25.21
CA VAL A 186 9.77 -10.89 23.96
C VAL A 186 11.28 -10.63 23.98
N LEU A 187 12.05 -11.61 23.53
CA LEU A 187 13.49 -11.52 23.30
C LEU A 187 13.78 -11.77 21.82
N ILE A 188 14.40 -10.80 21.14
CA ILE A 188 14.82 -10.94 19.75
C ILE A 188 16.34 -11.09 19.73
N LEU A 189 16.82 -12.17 19.15
CA LEU A 189 18.23 -12.51 18.99
C LEU A 189 18.66 -12.22 17.54
N ASP A 190 19.49 -11.19 17.31
CA ASP A 190 20.02 -10.82 16.01
C ASP A 190 21.36 -11.53 15.78
N THR A 191 21.38 -12.51 14.86
CA THR A 191 22.57 -13.32 14.60
C THR A 191 23.51 -12.66 13.60
N ALA A 192 24.79 -13.06 13.64
CA ALA A 192 25.76 -12.70 12.60
C ALA A 192 25.27 -13.17 11.22
N GLY A 193 25.57 -12.38 10.18
CA GLY A 193 25.36 -12.81 8.80
C GLY A 193 26.70 -13.09 8.13
N ARG A 194 26.80 -14.19 7.43
CA ARG A 194 27.91 -14.46 6.52
C ARG A 194 27.51 -14.21 5.08
N VAL A 195 28.49 -14.02 4.21
CA VAL A 195 28.25 -13.75 2.77
C VAL A 195 27.68 -14.99 2.08
N THR A 196 28.13 -16.15 2.49
CA THR A 196 27.71 -17.45 1.96
C THR A 196 27.27 -18.38 3.06
N ILE A 197 26.47 -19.38 2.69
CA ILE A 197 26.10 -20.48 3.59
C ILE A 197 27.30 -21.38 3.77
N ASP A 198 27.77 -21.50 5.01
CA ASP A 198 28.83 -22.40 5.38
C ASP A 198 28.45 -23.21 6.64
N GLU A 199 29.14 -24.32 6.87
CA GLU A 199 28.87 -25.22 8.01
C GLU A 199 29.08 -24.51 9.37
N GLY A 200 30.03 -23.55 9.43
CA GLY A 200 30.29 -22.79 10.65
C GLY A 200 29.10 -21.92 11.06
N LEU A 201 28.46 -21.26 10.09
CA LEU A 201 27.23 -20.48 10.33
C LEU A 201 26.08 -21.41 10.79
N MET A 202 25.90 -22.53 10.13
CA MET A 202 24.83 -23.46 10.46
C MET A 202 25.05 -24.13 11.84
N ALA A 203 26.30 -24.43 12.19
CA ALA A 203 26.63 -24.98 13.52
C ALA A 203 26.35 -23.95 14.63
N GLU A 204 26.72 -22.68 14.44
CA GLU A 204 26.46 -21.59 15.37
C GLU A 204 24.94 -21.40 15.58
N LEU A 205 24.16 -21.39 14.51
CA LEU A 205 22.72 -21.26 14.59
C LEU A 205 22.04 -22.43 15.28
N ARG A 206 22.50 -23.68 15.01
CA ARG A 206 22.00 -24.88 15.72
C ARG A 206 22.31 -24.83 17.21
N GLU A 207 23.51 -24.39 17.61
CA GLU A 207 23.91 -24.20 18.97
C GLU A 207 23.03 -23.18 19.71
N VAL A 208 22.86 -21.99 19.12
CA VAL A 208 22.00 -20.94 19.68
C VAL A 208 20.54 -21.41 19.77
N LYS A 209 20.02 -22.08 18.73
CA LYS A 209 18.67 -22.66 18.72
C LYS A 209 18.50 -23.67 19.86
N ALA A 210 19.43 -24.58 20.04
CA ALA A 210 19.38 -25.61 21.09
C ALA A 210 19.40 -25.00 22.52
N LEU A 211 20.19 -23.93 22.71
CA LEU A 211 20.32 -23.26 24.03
C LEU A 211 19.11 -22.41 24.39
N THR A 212 18.47 -21.76 23.41
CA THR A 212 17.41 -20.78 23.67
C THR A 212 16.01 -21.30 23.41
N ASN A 213 15.89 -22.45 22.72
CA ASN A 213 14.62 -23.03 22.28
C ASN A 213 13.64 -21.98 21.78
N PRO A 214 13.97 -21.28 20.66
CA PRO A 214 13.18 -20.16 20.19
C PRO A 214 11.79 -20.60 19.75
N HIS A 215 10.78 -19.77 20.04
CA HIS A 215 9.41 -19.96 19.59
C HIS A 215 9.25 -19.60 18.12
N GLU A 216 10.14 -18.73 17.61
CA GLU A 216 10.26 -18.36 16.21
C GLU A 216 11.71 -18.38 15.76
N VAL A 217 11.97 -19.05 14.65
CA VAL A 217 13.20 -18.95 13.88
C VAL A 217 12.84 -18.27 12.57
N LEU A 218 13.09 -16.96 12.45
CA LEU A 218 12.73 -16.16 11.32
C LEU A 218 13.89 -16.01 10.34
N LEU A 219 13.75 -16.56 9.16
CA LEU A 219 14.70 -16.30 8.08
C LEU A 219 14.40 -14.94 7.45
N VAL A 220 15.38 -14.04 7.50
CA VAL A 220 15.33 -12.76 6.80
C VAL A 220 16.00 -12.90 5.44
N ALA A 221 15.21 -12.81 4.39
CA ALA A 221 15.64 -12.95 3.00
C ALA A 221 15.37 -11.66 2.21
N ASP A 222 16.28 -11.33 1.30
CA ASP A 222 16.15 -10.17 0.42
C ASP A 222 15.35 -10.57 -0.84
N ALA A 223 14.19 -9.95 -1.05
CA ALA A 223 13.36 -10.23 -2.21
C ALA A 223 14.05 -9.91 -3.54
N LEU A 224 14.99 -8.97 -3.55
CA LEU A 224 15.72 -8.57 -4.77
C LEU A 224 16.69 -9.64 -5.29
N THR A 225 17.07 -10.61 -4.46
CA THR A 225 17.99 -11.68 -4.88
C THR A 225 17.30 -12.81 -5.67
N GLY A 226 15.98 -12.73 -5.85
CA GLY A 226 15.23 -13.66 -6.71
C GLY A 226 15.37 -15.14 -6.26
N GLN A 227 15.81 -16.01 -7.15
CA GLN A 227 15.94 -17.45 -6.87
C GLN A 227 17.05 -17.80 -5.87
N ASP A 228 18.07 -16.96 -5.71
CA ASP A 228 19.08 -17.15 -4.67
C ASP A 228 18.48 -17.06 -3.27
N ALA A 229 17.46 -16.20 -3.08
CA ALA A 229 16.72 -16.16 -1.81
C ALA A 229 16.01 -17.49 -1.52
N VAL A 230 15.45 -18.14 -2.54
CA VAL A 230 14.76 -19.42 -2.42
C VAL A 230 15.74 -20.54 -2.06
N THR A 231 16.89 -20.58 -2.76
CA THR A 231 17.98 -21.54 -2.47
C THR A 231 18.51 -21.36 -1.04
N THR A 232 18.69 -20.12 -0.63
CA THR A 232 19.08 -19.76 0.74
C THR A 232 18.06 -20.26 1.75
N ALA A 233 16.77 -20.02 1.51
CA ALA A 233 15.70 -20.42 2.42
C ALA A 233 15.62 -21.94 2.57
N THR A 234 15.80 -22.70 1.50
CA THR A 234 15.84 -24.17 1.53
C THR A 234 16.97 -24.64 2.44
N ALA A 235 18.19 -24.14 2.25
CA ALA A 235 19.35 -24.54 3.05
C ALA A 235 19.21 -24.18 4.54
N PHE A 236 18.66 -22.99 4.87
CA PHE A 236 18.38 -22.62 6.26
C PHE A 236 17.29 -23.50 6.86
N ASN A 237 16.25 -23.83 6.09
CA ASN A 237 15.17 -24.69 6.57
C ASN A 237 15.68 -26.09 6.91
N GLU A 238 16.49 -26.68 6.05
CA GLU A 238 17.10 -27.99 6.30
C GLU A 238 18.04 -27.98 7.53
N ALA A 239 18.74 -26.86 7.77
CA ALA A 239 19.72 -26.76 8.82
C ALA A 239 19.13 -26.46 10.20
N VAL A 240 18.11 -25.59 10.27
CA VAL A 240 17.61 -25.05 11.54
C VAL A 240 16.08 -25.03 11.69
N ASP A 241 15.32 -25.68 10.80
CA ASP A 241 13.85 -25.69 10.80
C ASP A 241 13.30 -24.29 11.04
N ILE A 242 13.29 -23.46 10.03
CA ILE A 242 12.73 -22.11 10.13
C ILE A 242 11.20 -22.17 10.36
N THR A 243 10.67 -21.29 11.19
CA THR A 243 9.22 -21.23 11.47
C THR A 243 8.50 -20.23 10.60
N GLY A 244 9.26 -19.35 9.93
CA GLY A 244 8.72 -18.34 9.06
C GLY A 244 9.79 -17.53 8.35
N ILE A 245 9.37 -16.83 7.34
CA ILE A 245 10.22 -16.02 6.46
C ILE A 245 9.81 -14.55 6.58
N VAL A 246 10.81 -13.67 6.61
CA VAL A 246 10.64 -12.22 6.48
C VAL A 246 11.29 -11.80 5.17
N LEU A 247 10.50 -11.29 4.23
CA LEU A 247 10.99 -10.74 2.98
C LEU A 247 11.28 -9.25 3.13
N THR A 248 12.52 -8.85 2.92
CA THR A 248 12.94 -7.45 2.93
C THR A 248 12.96 -6.86 1.52
N ARG A 249 12.93 -5.52 1.42
CA ARG A 249 13.01 -4.76 0.16
C ARG A 249 11.93 -5.12 -0.87
N LEU A 250 10.78 -5.57 -0.41
CA LEU A 250 9.69 -5.94 -1.31
C LEU A 250 9.15 -4.73 -2.09
N ASP A 251 9.30 -3.52 -1.55
CA ASP A 251 8.97 -2.25 -2.21
C ASP A 251 9.84 -1.98 -3.45
N GLY A 252 11.09 -2.44 -3.46
CA GLY A 252 12.01 -2.35 -4.61
C GLY A 252 11.88 -3.53 -5.60
N ASP A 253 11.17 -4.58 -5.24
CA ASP A 253 11.00 -5.75 -6.11
C ASP A 253 9.91 -5.50 -7.16
N SER A 254 10.34 -5.37 -8.41
CA SER A 254 9.44 -5.23 -9.56
C SER A 254 9.03 -6.58 -10.15
N ARG A 255 9.66 -7.69 -9.74
CA ARG A 255 9.46 -9.04 -10.30
C ARG A 255 8.50 -9.87 -9.45
N GLY A 256 8.73 -9.98 -8.15
CA GLY A 256 7.88 -10.73 -7.22
C GLY A 256 8.13 -12.25 -7.16
N GLY A 257 9.06 -12.77 -7.94
CA GLY A 257 9.27 -14.20 -8.07
C GLY A 257 9.74 -14.89 -6.80
N ALA A 258 10.55 -14.21 -5.97
CA ALA A 258 10.99 -14.73 -4.69
C ALA A 258 9.80 -15.01 -3.76
N ALA A 259 8.87 -14.08 -3.63
CA ALA A 259 7.68 -14.23 -2.79
C ALA A 259 6.80 -15.42 -3.24
N LEU A 260 6.57 -15.55 -4.55
CA LEU A 260 5.76 -16.63 -5.13
C LEU A 260 6.42 -18.01 -4.99
N SER A 261 7.77 -18.06 -5.03
CA SER A 261 8.49 -19.33 -5.00
C SER A 261 8.81 -19.81 -3.58
N MET A 262 9.01 -18.86 -2.65
CA MET A 262 9.60 -19.12 -1.34
C MET A 262 8.80 -20.14 -0.53
N ARG A 263 7.51 -19.90 -0.39
CA ARG A 263 6.63 -20.77 0.39
C ARG A 263 6.43 -22.14 -0.24
N GLU A 264 6.19 -22.16 -1.53
CA GLU A 264 5.91 -23.42 -2.26
C GLU A 264 7.12 -24.38 -2.23
N ILE A 265 8.34 -23.83 -2.31
CA ILE A 265 9.57 -24.64 -2.31
C ILE A 265 9.98 -25.05 -0.87
N THR A 266 9.88 -24.12 0.09
CA THR A 266 10.37 -24.37 1.45
C THR A 266 9.31 -25.00 2.37
N GLY A 267 8.03 -24.88 2.03
CA GLY A 267 6.92 -25.22 2.92
C GLY A 267 6.72 -24.25 4.09
N CYS A 268 7.60 -23.21 4.21
CA CYS A 268 7.56 -22.26 5.31
C CYS A 268 6.71 -21.03 4.97
N PRO A 269 5.87 -20.55 5.91
CA PRO A 269 5.06 -19.37 5.66
C PRO A 269 5.90 -18.10 5.63
N ILE A 270 5.55 -17.18 4.73
CA ILE A 270 6.01 -15.79 4.84
C ILE A 270 5.15 -15.13 5.91
N LYS A 271 5.78 -14.56 6.95
CA LYS A 271 5.08 -13.93 8.08
C LYS A 271 5.06 -12.42 8.00
N LEU A 272 6.19 -11.83 7.57
CA LEU A 272 6.38 -10.39 7.55
C LEU A 272 7.04 -9.94 6.24
N VAL A 273 6.77 -8.69 5.86
CA VAL A 273 7.37 -8.05 4.68
C VAL A 273 7.87 -6.65 5.01
N GLY A 274 9.08 -6.33 4.58
CA GLY A 274 9.66 -4.99 4.62
C GLY A 274 9.25 -4.22 3.36
N VAL A 275 8.52 -3.12 3.57
CA VAL A 275 7.90 -2.32 2.49
C VAL A 275 8.47 -0.89 2.43
N GLY A 276 9.70 -0.71 2.86
CA GLY A 276 10.38 0.58 2.82
C GLY A 276 11.47 0.70 3.87
N GLU A 277 12.20 1.82 3.88
CA GLU A 277 13.34 2.05 4.77
C GLU A 277 12.94 2.52 6.19
N LYS A 278 11.77 3.14 6.34
CA LYS A 278 11.31 3.67 7.63
C LYS A 278 11.16 2.55 8.67
N GLN A 279 11.31 2.91 9.95
CA GLN A 279 11.22 1.93 11.03
C GLN A 279 9.84 1.28 11.20
N ASP A 280 8.79 1.96 10.79
CA ASP A 280 7.41 1.47 10.79
C ASP A 280 7.04 0.67 9.52
N ALA A 281 7.95 0.60 8.54
CA ALA A 281 7.74 -0.09 7.26
C ALA A 281 8.01 -1.60 7.37
N LEU A 282 7.30 -2.28 8.29
CA LEU A 282 7.23 -3.73 8.42
C LEU A 282 5.78 -4.12 8.59
N GLU A 283 5.27 -4.90 7.62
CA GLU A 283 3.87 -5.32 7.58
C GLU A 283 3.74 -6.84 7.74
N GLU A 284 2.59 -7.29 8.21
CA GLU A 284 2.22 -8.71 8.12
C GLU A 284 2.01 -9.09 6.67
N PHE A 285 2.42 -10.31 6.35
CA PHE A 285 2.21 -10.84 5.01
C PHE A 285 0.76 -11.33 4.88
N ASP A 286 0.04 -10.75 3.93
CA ASP A 286 -1.31 -11.15 3.56
C ASP A 286 -1.31 -11.65 2.11
N PRO A 287 -1.53 -12.97 1.89
CA PRO A 287 -1.56 -13.57 0.57
C PRO A 287 -2.60 -12.96 -0.37
N ALA A 288 -3.81 -12.72 0.11
CA ALA A 288 -4.91 -12.19 -0.70
C ALA A 288 -4.62 -10.75 -1.15
N ARG A 289 -4.08 -9.94 -0.23
CA ARG A 289 -3.67 -8.57 -0.50
C ARG A 289 -2.53 -8.50 -1.51
N LEU A 290 -1.56 -9.42 -1.41
CA LEU A 290 -0.45 -9.47 -2.35
C LEU A 290 -0.90 -9.94 -3.74
N ALA A 291 -1.72 -10.99 -3.82
CA ALA A 291 -2.31 -11.45 -5.07
C ALA A 291 -3.13 -10.35 -5.76
N GLY A 292 -3.95 -9.61 -5.00
CA GLY A 292 -4.70 -8.47 -5.50
C GLY A 292 -3.81 -7.35 -6.06
N ARG A 293 -2.65 -7.08 -5.44
CA ARG A 293 -1.66 -6.10 -5.96
C ARG A 293 -1.00 -6.58 -7.25
N ILE A 294 -0.66 -7.86 -7.36
CA ILE A 294 -0.07 -8.45 -8.56
C ILE A 294 -1.04 -8.36 -9.75
N LEU A 295 -2.34 -8.55 -9.52
CA LEU A 295 -3.37 -8.52 -10.57
C LEU A 295 -3.96 -7.13 -10.83
N ASP A 296 -3.45 -6.09 -10.16
CA ASP A 296 -4.02 -4.74 -10.22
C ASP A 296 -5.53 -4.68 -9.90
N MET A 297 -6.01 -5.60 -9.10
CA MET A 297 -7.41 -5.60 -8.64
C MET A 297 -7.68 -4.47 -7.63
N GLY A 298 -6.69 -3.60 -7.41
CA GLY A 298 -6.68 -2.53 -6.43
C GLY A 298 -6.52 -3.06 -5.02
N ASP A 299 -5.97 -2.24 -4.13
CA ASP A 299 -5.92 -2.57 -2.70
C ASP A 299 -7.29 -2.29 -2.05
N VAL A 300 -8.35 -2.87 -2.66
CA VAL A 300 -9.74 -2.72 -2.17
C VAL A 300 -9.83 -3.27 -0.76
N VAL A 301 -9.10 -4.34 -0.46
CA VAL A 301 -9.06 -4.94 0.88
C VAL A 301 -8.40 -3.98 1.87
N ALA A 302 -7.23 -3.41 1.54
CA ALA A 302 -6.59 -2.42 2.42
C ALA A 302 -7.40 -1.13 2.56
N LEU A 303 -8.14 -0.73 1.51
CA LEU A 303 -9.05 0.41 1.60
C LEU A 303 -10.22 0.11 2.54
N VAL A 304 -10.78 -1.10 2.47
CA VAL A 304 -11.87 -1.57 3.34
C VAL A 304 -11.38 -1.76 4.77
N GLU A 305 -10.19 -2.33 4.97
CA GLU A 305 -9.57 -2.47 6.30
C GLU A 305 -9.26 -1.12 6.93
N LYS A 306 -8.63 -0.20 6.20
CA LYS A 306 -8.39 1.16 6.68
C LYS A 306 -9.67 1.94 6.95
N ALA A 307 -10.71 1.72 6.16
CA ALA A 307 -12.03 2.27 6.42
C ALA A 307 -12.67 1.64 7.67
N ALA A 308 -12.53 0.34 7.87
CA ALA A 308 -13.05 -0.37 9.04
C ALA A 308 -12.30 0.01 10.33
N GLU A 309 -10.97 0.13 10.30
CA GLU A 309 -10.16 0.62 11.43
C GLU A 309 -10.48 2.07 11.82
N THR A 310 -10.93 2.87 10.87
CA THR A 310 -11.15 4.31 11.08
C THR A 310 -12.59 4.64 11.49
N ILE A 311 -13.52 3.74 11.25
CA ILE A 311 -14.95 3.91 11.58
C ILE A 311 -15.25 3.02 12.77
N GLU A 312 -15.38 3.61 13.97
CA GLU A 312 -16.05 2.90 15.07
C GLU A 312 -17.46 2.54 14.61
N GLN A 313 -17.76 1.25 14.59
CA GLN A 313 -19.04 0.70 14.08
C GLN A 313 -20.28 1.43 14.63
N GLU A 314 -20.23 1.89 15.89
CA GLU A 314 -21.30 2.65 16.52
C GLU A 314 -21.50 4.05 15.92
N GLU A 315 -20.43 4.75 15.51
CA GLU A 315 -20.56 6.07 14.87
C GLU A 315 -21.12 5.94 13.45
N ALA A 316 -20.69 4.91 12.70
CA ALA A 316 -21.22 4.62 11.36
C ALA A 316 -22.70 4.27 11.41
N GLU A 317 -23.16 3.43 12.35
CA GLU A 317 -24.58 3.12 12.53
C GLU A 317 -25.41 4.32 12.97
N ARG A 318 -24.89 5.15 13.90
CA ARG A 318 -25.55 6.40 14.31
C ARG A 318 -25.68 7.37 13.16
N LEU A 319 -24.60 7.55 12.39
CA LEU A 319 -24.59 8.43 11.22
C LEU A 319 -25.56 7.90 10.15
N ALA A 320 -25.54 6.61 9.84
CA ALA A 320 -26.45 5.97 8.89
C ALA A 320 -27.93 6.15 9.32
N LYS A 321 -28.26 5.95 10.59
CA LYS A 321 -29.62 6.17 11.14
C LYS A 321 -30.05 7.64 11.05
N ARG A 322 -29.14 8.61 11.27
CA ARG A 322 -29.39 10.05 11.11
C ARG A 322 -29.54 10.45 9.65
N MET A 323 -28.70 9.92 8.77
CA MET A 323 -28.77 10.12 7.33
C MET A 323 -30.07 9.59 6.73
N ALA A 324 -30.50 8.39 7.13
CA ALA A 324 -31.79 7.82 6.71
C ALA A 324 -32.99 8.69 7.12
N LYS A 325 -32.88 9.44 8.23
CA LYS A 325 -33.88 10.42 8.69
C LYS A 325 -33.73 11.79 8.06
N GLY A 326 -32.76 11.99 7.13
CA GLY A 326 -32.48 13.29 6.50
C GLY A 326 -31.92 14.34 7.48
N GLN A 327 -31.42 13.91 8.63
CA GLN A 327 -30.82 14.74 9.66
C GLN A 327 -29.30 14.75 9.50
N PHE A 328 -28.79 15.65 8.67
CA PHE A 328 -27.36 15.87 8.47
C PHE A 328 -27.05 17.31 8.88
N ASP A 329 -26.16 17.49 9.86
CA ASP A 329 -25.75 18.80 10.37
C ASP A 329 -24.23 19.05 10.19
N MET A 330 -23.74 20.22 10.61
CA MET A 330 -22.32 20.59 10.49
C MET A 330 -21.41 19.76 11.42
N ASN A 331 -21.95 19.11 12.48
CA ASN A 331 -21.14 18.22 13.31
C ASN A 331 -20.90 16.90 12.56
N ASP A 332 -21.91 16.39 11.82
CA ASP A 332 -21.75 15.22 10.98
C ASP A 332 -20.73 15.49 9.85
N PHE A 333 -20.80 16.71 9.28
CA PHE A 333 -19.83 17.14 8.27
C PHE A 333 -18.39 17.24 8.84
N LEU A 334 -18.23 17.75 10.06
CA LEU A 334 -16.95 17.78 10.77
C LEU A 334 -16.40 16.37 11.02
N SER A 335 -17.24 15.43 11.45
CA SER A 335 -16.86 14.03 11.64
C SER A 335 -16.32 13.43 10.34
N GLN A 336 -16.98 13.66 9.21
CA GLN A 336 -16.51 13.20 7.90
C GLN A 336 -15.17 13.83 7.49
N LEU A 337 -14.96 15.12 7.72
CA LEU A 337 -13.68 15.77 7.45
C LEU A 337 -12.53 15.16 8.28
N ARG A 338 -12.79 14.86 9.56
CA ARG A 338 -11.83 14.21 10.45
C ARG A 338 -11.52 12.77 10.04
N GLN A 339 -12.53 12.02 9.60
CA GLN A 339 -12.32 10.68 9.05
C GLN A 339 -11.44 10.71 7.80
N LEU A 340 -11.71 11.63 6.87
CA LEU A 340 -10.85 11.87 5.70
C LEU A 340 -9.40 12.16 6.09
N GLN A 341 -9.16 12.96 7.13
CA GLN A 341 -7.83 13.26 7.64
C GLN A 341 -7.14 12.01 8.24
N LYS A 342 -7.85 11.22 9.06
CA LYS A 342 -7.34 9.98 9.65
C LYS A 342 -6.97 8.92 8.58
N MET A 343 -7.70 8.90 7.46
CA MET A 343 -7.42 8.01 6.32
C MET A 343 -6.20 8.43 5.47
N GLY A 344 -5.41 9.40 5.94
CA GLY A 344 -4.22 9.90 5.23
C GLY A 344 -4.51 11.05 4.27
N GLY A 345 -5.63 11.75 4.47
CA GLY A 345 -6.05 12.89 3.64
C GLY A 345 -6.45 12.47 2.22
N LEU A 346 -6.62 13.46 1.35
CA LEU A 346 -6.91 13.21 -0.08
C LEU A 346 -5.80 12.44 -0.79
N GLY A 347 -4.53 12.70 -0.41
CA GLY A 347 -3.37 12.03 -0.99
C GLY A 347 -3.31 10.53 -0.69
N GLY A 348 -3.67 10.14 0.54
CA GLY A 348 -3.67 8.73 0.97
C GLY A 348 -4.74 7.89 0.26
N ILE A 349 -5.94 8.46 0.08
CA ILE A 349 -7.05 7.77 -0.60
C ILE A 349 -6.80 7.63 -2.10
N MET A 350 -6.22 8.66 -2.73
CA MET A 350 -5.94 8.64 -4.17
C MET A 350 -4.81 7.70 -4.57
N GLY A 351 -3.83 7.48 -3.68
CA GLY A 351 -2.79 6.47 -3.89
C GLY A 351 -3.31 5.03 -3.88
N MET A 352 -4.54 4.81 -3.36
CA MET A 352 -5.16 3.48 -3.23
C MET A 352 -6.14 3.13 -4.36
N LEU A 353 -6.53 4.12 -5.20
CA LEU A 353 -7.50 3.88 -6.28
C LEU A 353 -6.76 3.63 -7.61
N PRO A 354 -6.95 2.46 -8.25
CA PRO A 354 -6.31 2.13 -9.52
C PRO A 354 -6.82 3.04 -10.65
N GLY A 355 -5.94 3.41 -11.58
CA GLY A 355 -6.28 4.15 -12.79
C GLY A 355 -6.37 5.68 -12.68
N LEU A 356 -6.18 6.30 -11.50
CA LEU A 356 -6.34 7.74 -11.30
C LEU A 356 -5.03 8.56 -11.34
N GLY A 357 -3.90 7.98 -11.75
CA GLY A 357 -2.59 8.65 -11.78
C GLY A 357 -2.54 9.96 -12.59
N LYS A 358 -3.37 10.09 -13.64
CA LYS A 358 -3.52 11.35 -14.40
C LYS A 358 -4.33 12.40 -13.64
N MET A 359 -5.33 11.99 -12.86
CA MET A 359 -6.12 12.90 -12.02
C MET A 359 -5.33 13.38 -10.80
N GLN A 360 -4.43 12.57 -10.27
CA GLN A 360 -3.56 12.94 -9.14
C GLN A 360 -2.71 14.18 -9.47
N LYS A 361 -2.14 14.24 -10.68
CA LYS A 361 -1.39 15.44 -11.14
C LYS A 361 -2.29 16.68 -11.31
N GLN A 362 -3.54 16.52 -11.72
CA GLN A 362 -4.48 17.62 -11.89
C GLN A 362 -5.00 18.16 -10.54
N ILE A 363 -5.21 17.30 -9.55
CA ILE A 363 -5.69 17.69 -8.22
C ILE A 363 -4.56 18.31 -7.39
N ALA A 364 -3.32 17.80 -7.52
CA ALA A 364 -2.14 18.44 -6.95
C ALA A 364 -1.91 19.85 -7.54
N ALA A 365 -2.16 20.00 -8.85
CA ALA A 365 -2.12 21.31 -9.52
C ALA A 365 -3.27 22.25 -9.11
N ALA A 366 -4.40 21.70 -8.65
CA ALA A 366 -5.55 22.46 -8.16
C ALA A 366 -5.42 22.94 -6.70
N GLY A 367 -4.30 22.61 -6.02
CA GLY A 367 -4.03 23.05 -4.64
C GLY A 367 -5.00 22.51 -3.60
N ILE A 368 -5.62 21.35 -3.85
CA ILE A 368 -6.49 20.67 -2.89
C ILE A 368 -5.59 19.82 -2.01
N ASP A 369 -5.16 20.40 -0.89
CA ASP A 369 -4.25 19.77 0.07
C ASP A 369 -4.88 19.64 1.46
N ASP A 370 -4.18 19.02 2.37
CA ASP A 370 -4.60 18.84 3.76
C ASP A 370 -4.78 20.17 4.52
N SER A 371 -4.22 21.27 4.02
CA SER A 371 -4.38 22.59 4.61
C SER A 371 -5.82 23.11 4.44
N MET A 372 -6.45 22.76 3.32
CA MET A 372 -7.85 23.10 3.04
C MET A 372 -8.81 22.41 4.02
N ILE A 373 -8.57 21.13 4.34
CA ILE A 373 -9.37 20.37 5.31
C ILE A 373 -9.24 20.99 6.71
N ARG A 374 -8.01 21.34 7.13
CA ARG A 374 -7.77 22.00 8.43
C ARG A 374 -8.48 23.35 8.53
N ARG A 375 -8.50 24.15 7.45
CA ARG A 375 -9.23 25.42 7.42
C ARG A 375 -10.74 25.23 7.53
N GLN A 376 -11.29 24.23 6.84
CA GLN A 376 -12.70 23.87 6.95
C GLN A 376 -13.07 23.43 8.37
N GLU A 377 -12.24 22.63 9.01
CA GLU A 377 -12.40 22.24 10.40
C GLU A 377 -12.37 23.47 11.34
N ALA A 378 -11.40 24.36 11.18
CA ALA A 378 -11.30 25.58 11.98
C ALA A 378 -12.56 26.47 11.86
N ILE A 379 -13.13 26.59 10.65
CA ILE A 379 -14.38 27.32 10.41
C ILE A 379 -15.53 26.70 11.21
N ILE A 380 -15.69 25.36 11.15
CA ILE A 380 -16.78 24.67 11.86
C ILE A 380 -16.60 24.78 13.38
N LEU A 381 -15.36 24.64 13.87
CA LEU A 381 -15.05 24.76 15.29
C LEU A 381 -15.32 26.19 15.83
N SER A 382 -15.20 27.21 14.99
CA SER A 382 -15.53 28.60 15.34
C SER A 382 -17.03 28.90 15.35
N MET A 383 -17.88 27.96 14.92
CA MET A 383 -19.33 28.06 15.01
C MET A 383 -19.82 27.66 16.41
N THR A 384 -20.86 28.32 16.91
CA THR A 384 -21.59 27.89 18.11
C THR A 384 -22.36 26.59 17.89
N LYS A 385 -22.71 25.87 18.98
CA LYS A 385 -23.50 24.64 18.89
C LYS A 385 -24.81 24.81 18.09
N LYS A 386 -25.49 25.97 18.26
CA LYS A 386 -26.73 26.29 17.50
C LYS A 386 -26.47 26.50 16.02
N GLU A 387 -25.35 27.14 15.66
CA GLU A 387 -24.98 27.41 14.28
C GLU A 387 -24.56 26.13 13.53
N ARG A 388 -23.95 25.17 14.23
CA ARG A 388 -23.59 23.87 13.66
C ARG A 388 -24.83 23.00 13.37
N VAL A 389 -25.84 23.07 14.22
CA VAL A 389 -27.10 22.30 14.03
C VAL A 389 -28.00 22.96 12.98
N SER A 390 -28.05 24.30 12.95
CA SER A 390 -28.92 25.05 12.04
C SER A 390 -28.14 26.14 11.29
N VAL A 391 -27.68 25.79 10.10
CA VAL A 391 -26.89 26.70 9.25
C VAL A 391 -27.72 27.90 8.76
N GLY A 392 -29.06 27.80 8.76
CA GLY A 392 -29.96 28.86 8.38
C GLY A 392 -29.89 30.12 9.26
N VAL A 393 -29.33 30.01 10.48
CA VAL A 393 -29.17 31.17 11.39
C VAL A 393 -27.92 32.02 11.09
N LEU A 394 -27.08 31.62 10.12
CA LEU A 394 -25.84 32.31 9.75
C LEU A 394 -26.12 33.57 8.94
N ASN A 395 -26.26 34.70 9.60
CA ASN A 395 -26.30 36.02 8.98
C ASN A 395 -24.89 36.60 8.72
N ALA A 396 -24.82 37.76 8.08
CA ALA A 396 -23.55 38.41 7.70
C ALA A 396 -22.62 38.67 8.91
N SER A 397 -23.18 39.13 10.05
CA SER A 397 -22.42 39.40 11.26
C SER A 397 -21.78 38.13 11.85
N ARG A 398 -22.56 37.03 11.91
CA ARG A 398 -22.07 35.73 12.38
C ARG A 398 -20.98 35.14 11.46
N ARG A 399 -21.12 35.29 10.15
CA ARG A 399 -20.10 34.85 9.19
C ARG A 399 -18.78 35.65 9.35
N LYS A 400 -18.86 36.97 9.61
CA LYS A 400 -17.67 37.77 9.90
C LYS A 400 -16.98 37.32 11.20
N ARG A 401 -17.75 37.04 12.27
CA ARG A 401 -17.22 36.54 13.53
C ARG A 401 -16.56 35.19 13.37
N ILE A 402 -17.19 34.23 12.62
CA ILE A 402 -16.65 32.91 12.37
C ILE A 402 -15.37 33.00 11.56
N ALA A 403 -15.32 33.86 10.51
CA ALA A 403 -14.13 34.08 9.71
C ALA A 403 -12.96 34.62 10.57
N ALA A 404 -13.23 35.61 11.42
CA ALA A 404 -12.22 36.15 12.32
C ALA A 404 -11.73 35.11 13.36
N GLY A 405 -12.64 34.28 13.92
CA GLY A 405 -12.30 33.28 14.91
C GLY A 405 -11.55 32.05 14.32
N SER A 406 -11.71 31.78 13.04
CA SER A 406 -11.04 30.68 12.34
C SER A 406 -9.78 31.08 11.58
N GLY A 407 -9.44 32.38 11.58
CA GLY A 407 -8.31 32.89 10.79
C GLY A 407 -8.52 32.74 9.28
N THR A 408 -9.79 32.73 8.82
CA THR A 408 -10.16 32.55 7.40
C THR A 408 -10.94 33.76 6.87
N SER A 409 -11.24 33.76 5.59
CA SER A 409 -12.05 34.81 4.96
C SER A 409 -13.55 34.49 5.01
N VAL A 410 -14.40 35.55 4.95
CA VAL A 410 -15.85 35.38 4.82
C VAL A 410 -16.23 34.60 3.55
N GLN A 411 -15.42 34.68 2.52
CA GLN A 411 -15.60 33.94 1.27
C GLN A 411 -15.42 32.44 1.50
N GLU A 412 -14.41 32.00 2.28
CA GLU A 412 -14.17 30.61 2.64
C GLU A 412 -15.32 30.08 3.51
N VAL A 413 -15.81 30.85 4.48
CA VAL A 413 -17.00 30.51 5.25
C VAL A 413 -18.23 30.29 4.35
N ASN A 414 -18.46 31.18 3.38
CA ASN A 414 -19.56 31.06 2.43
C ASN A 414 -19.43 29.81 1.54
N ARG A 415 -18.20 29.51 1.08
CA ARG A 415 -17.90 28.32 0.28
C ARG A 415 -18.22 27.04 1.06
N LEU A 416 -17.77 26.95 2.31
CA LEU A 416 -18.04 25.82 3.19
C LEU A 416 -19.54 25.62 3.42
N VAL A 417 -20.26 26.70 3.72
CA VAL A 417 -21.71 26.65 3.93
C VAL A 417 -22.43 26.17 2.68
N LYS A 418 -22.00 26.61 1.49
CA LYS A 418 -22.56 26.14 0.23
C LYS A 418 -22.27 24.65 0.00
N GLN A 419 -21.06 24.20 0.18
CA GLN A 419 -20.68 22.79 0.08
C GLN A 419 -21.52 21.90 1.01
N TYR A 420 -21.67 22.30 2.26
CA TYR A 420 -22.54 21.62 3.20
C TYR A 420 -24.00 21.56 2.73
N GLN A 421 -24.55 22.68 2.25
CA GLN A 421 -25.93 22.72 1.75
C GLN A 421 -26.16 21.82 0.54
N ASP A 422 -25.21 21.79 -0.40
CA ASP A 422 -25.29 20.95 -1.58
C ASP A 422 -25.22 19.45 -1.18
N MET A 423 -24.30 19.10 -0.27
CA MET A 423 -24.19 17.75 0.27
C MET A 423 -25.44 17.35 1.07
N SER A 424 -25.97 18.22 1.93
CA SER A 424 -27.19 17.96 2.69
C SER A 424 -28.40 17.73 1.78
N ARG A 425 -28.48 18.47 0.64
CA ARG A 425 -29.53 18.24 -0.38
C ARG A 425 -29.37 16.89 -1.06
N MET A 426 -28.14 16.50 -1.39
CA MET A 426 -27.82 15.21 -2.02
C MET A 426 -28.19 14.04 -1.08
N MET A 427 -27.82 14.17 0.19
CA MET A 427 -28.14 13.18 1.22
C MET A 427 -29.64 13.03 1.46
N LYS A 428 -30.40 14.14 1.48
CA LYS A 428 -31.86 14.09 1.58
C LYS A 428 -32.51 13.39 0.38
N LYS A 429 -31.94 13.52 -0.81
CA LYS A 429 -32.41 12.79 -2.00
C LYS A 429 -32.10 11.30 -1.93
N LEU A 430 -30.95 10.92 -1.36
CA LEU A 430 -30.55 9.52 -1.17
C LEU A 430 -31.30 8.83 -0.02
N GLY A 431 -31.70 9.54 1.03
CA GLY A 431 -32.48 9.01 2.16
C GLY A 431 -33.97 8.82 1.91
N GLY A 432 -34.51 9.30 0.76
CA GLY A 432 -35.92 9.12 0.37
C GLY A 432 -36.19 7.80 -0.34
N LYS A 433 -37.49 7.47 -0.55
CA LYS A 433 -37.93 6.22 -1.23
C LYS A 433 -37.25 5.99 -2.61
N SER A 434 -36.83 7.04 -3.31
CA SER A 434 -36.08 6.94 -4.57
C SER A 434 -34.59 6.62 -4.35
N GLY A 435 -34.00 6.90 -3.19
CA GLY A 435 -32.60 6.59 -2.88
C GLY A 435 -32.37 5.08 -2.66
N ALA A 436 -33.34 4.39 -2.08
CA ALA A 436 -33.30 2.94 -1.92
C ALA A 436 -33.28 2.20 -3.28
N ALA A 437 -34.00 2.72 -4.28
CA ALA A 437 -33.99 2.20 -5.65
C ALA A 437 -32.64 2.49 -6.36
N MET A 438 -32.03 3.66 -6.13
CA MET A 438 -30.74 4.05 -6.69
C MET A 438 -29.59 3.28 -6.05
N MET A 439 -29.63 3.01 -4.75
CA MET A 439 -28.67 2.18 -4.03
C MET A 439 -28.74 0.71 -4.46
N LYS A 440 -29.95 0.22 -4.75
CA LYS A 440 -30.18 -1.12 -5.33
C LYS A 440 -29.70 -1.22 -6.77
N ALA A 441 -29.72 -0.12 -7.53
CA ALA A 441 -29.15 -0.05 -8.88
C ALA A 441 -27.62 0.03 -8.87
N LEU A 442 -27.01 0.65 -7.85
CA LEU A 442 -25.55 0.69 -7.66
C LEU A 442 -24.98 -0.63 -7.11
N SER A 443 -25.73 -1.33 -6.25
CA SER A 443 -25.34 -2.64 -5.72
C SER A 443 -25.65 -3.80 -6.67
N GLY A 444 -26.47 -3.56 -7.69
CA GLY A 444 -26.91 -4.53 -8.70
C GLY A 444 -26.13 -4.50 -10.01
N GLY A 445 -24.87 -4.02 -10.04
CA GLY A 445 -23.95 -4.26 -11.17
C GLY A 445 -24.34 -3.63 -12.50
N GLY A 446 -24.84 -2.38 -12.51
CA GLY A 446 -25.09 -1.65 -13.75
C GLY A 446 -24.74 -0.18 -13.60
N LEU A 447 -23.52 0.22 -13.94
CA LEU A 447 -23.16 1.60 -14.26
C LEU A 447 -23.64 1.89 -15.70
N PRO A 448 -24.71 2.66 -15.92
CA PRO A 448 -24.91 3.27 -17.23
C PRO A 448 -23.87 4.39 -17.37
N GLY A 449 -23.13 4.37 -18.46
CA GLY A 449 -22.02 5.24 -18.76
C GLY A 449 -22.28 6.72 -18.47
N GLY A 450 -21.23 7.40 -18.02
CA GLY A 450 -21.16 8.85 -18.07
C GLY A 450 -20.90 9.54 -16.74
N LEU A 451 -19.72 9.41 -16.15
CA LEU A 451 -19.17 10.40 -15.19
C LEU A 451 -18.58 11.61 -15.94
N GLY A 452 -19.19 11.97 -17.09
CA GLY A 452 -18.82 13.10 -17.92
C GLY A 452 -19.53 14.41 -17.57
N GLY A 453 -20.28 14.48 -16.47
CA GLY A 453 -21.15 15.62 -16.15
C GLY A 453 -20.74 16.52 -14.98
N LEU A 454 -19.56 16.35 -14.37
CA LEU A 454 -19.11 17.18 -13.23
C LEU A 454 -18.03 18.23 -13.56
N GLY A 455 -17.85 18.50 -14.85
CA GLY A 455 -16.93 19.55 -15.34
C GLY A 455 -17.65 20.57 -16.22
N GLY A 456 -18.55 21.37 -15.67
CA GLY A 456 -19.18 22.42 -16.47
C GLY A 456 -20.06 23.33 -15.64
N GLY A 457 -19.57 24.52 -15.35
CA GLY A 457 -20.45 25.59 -14.88
C GLY A 457 -19.81 26.59 -13.95
N MET A 458 -18.81 27.32 -14.37
CA MET A 458 -18.59 28.68 -13.83
C MET A 458 -19.56 29.65 -14.50
N PRO A 459 -20.43 30.34 -13.75
CA PRO A 459 -21.11 31.52 -14.26
C PRO A 459 -20.32 32.77 -13.85
N GLY A 460 -19.57 33.32 -14.79
CA GLY A 460 -19.02 34.65 -14.69
C GLY A 460 -19.49 35.47 -15.89
N GLY A 461 -20.68 35.98 -15.82
CA GLY A 461 -21.20 36.94 -16.78
C GLY A 461 -21.19 38.33 -16.19
N MET A 462 -20.40 39.25 -16.75
CA MET A 462 -20.63 40.69 -16.62
C MET A 462 -21.55 41.16 -17.78
N PRO A 463 -22.48 42.09 -17.50
CA PRO A 463 -23.32 42.70 -18.55
C PRO A 463 -22.70 43.95 -19.10
N GLY A 464 -22.69 44.09 -20.40
CA GLY A 464 -22.34 45.33 -21.07
C GLY A 464 -22.68 45.23 -22.55
N GLY A 465 -23.80 45.86 -22.95
CA GLY A 465 -24.36 45.81 -24.28
C GLY A 465 -23.65 46.68 -25.30
N MET A 466 -23.90 46.47 -26.55
CA MET A 466 -24.70 47.24 -27.52
C MET A 466 -24.51 46.72 -28.95
N PRO A 467 -25.42 47.02 -29.87
CA PRO A 467 -25.75 46.20 -31.03
C PRO A 467 -25.19 46.73 -32.35
N GLY A 468 -25.18 45.88 -33.37
CA GLY A 468 -25.07 46.44 -34.73
C GLY A 468 -24.46 45.52 -35.79
N GLY A 469 -25.30 45.03 -36.72
CA GLY A 469 -24.99 44.99 -38.13
C GLY A 469 -24.42 43.70 -38.72
N MET A 470 -25.26 42.91 -39.33
CA MET A 470 -25.03 42.04 -40.50
C MET A 470 -24.69 42.87 -41.76
N PRO A 471 -24.36 42.32 -42.96
CA PRO A 471 -23.92 40.97 -43.37
C PRO A 471 -22.80 41.01 -44.46
N GLY A 472 -22.31 39.85 -44.88
CA GLY A 472 -21.74 39.79 -46.22
C GLY A 472 -20.54 38.83 -46.45
N ASN A 473 -20.87 37.70 -47.02
CA ASN A 473 -20.27 37.02 -48.19
C ASN A 473 -18.74 36.77 -48.32
N MET A 474 -18.43 35.52 -48.61
CA MET A 474 -17.26 34.89 -49.26
C MET A 474 -16.68 35.69 -50.47
N PRO A 475 -15.54 35.29 -51.13
CA PRO A 475 -14.77 34.03 -51.06
C PRO A 475 -13.22 34.18 -51.30
N MET A 476 -12.54 33.03 -51.15
CA MET A 476 -11.38 32.54 -51.93
C MET A 476 -10.15 33.42 -52.25
N GLY A 477 -8.97 32.84 -51.95
CA GLY A 477 -7.86 32.84 -52.92
C GLY A 477 -6.53 33.44 -52.48
N GLY A 478 -5.51 32.61 -52.47
CA GLY A 478 -4.22 33.03 -53.04
C GLY A 478 -3.04 33.28 -52.11
N LYS A 479 -2.15 32.35 -52.11
CA LYS A 479 -0.68 32.42 -52.26
C LYS A 479 0.07 33.71 -51.87
N GLY A 480 1.16 33.55 -51.13
CA GLY A 480 2.38 34.30 -51.42
C GLY A 480 3.09 34.93 -50.23
N GLY A 481 4.31 34.49 -49.99
CA GLY A 481 5.42 35.42 -49.84
C GLY A 481 5.89 35.76 -48.42
N LEU A 482 6.97 35.12 -48.00
CA LEU A 482 8.01 35.74 -47.15
C LEU A 482 8.58 37.00 -47.82
N PRO A 483 9.15 38.01 -47.10
CA PRO A 483 10.49 37.92 -46.57
C PRO A 483 10.80 38.81 -45.34
N GLY A 484 11.95 38.57 -44.69
CA GLY A 484 12.89 39.55 -44.27
C GLY A 484 13.46 39.44 -42.87
N LEU A 485 14.62 38.82 -42.78
CA LEU A 485 15.65 39.08 -41.76
C LEU A 485 16.31 40.46 -41.99
N PRO A 486 16.98 41.13 -41.00
CA PRO A 486 18.36 40.79 -40.72
C PRO A 486 18.85 41.03 -39.28
N GLY A 487 19.87 40.33 -38.88
CA GLY A 487 21.24 40.67 -38.52
C GLY A 487 21.49 40.62 -37.01
N GLY A 488 22.53 40.06 -36.49
CA GLY A 488 23.88 39.88 -36.74
C GLY A 488 24.57 39.10 -35.60
N LEU A 489 25.50 38.29 -35.97
CA LEU A 489 26.57 37.65 -35.18
C LEU A 489 27.69 38.69 -34.84
N PRO A 490 28.76 38.42 -34.00
CA PRO A 490 29.62 37.26 -33.96
C PRO A 490 30.09 36.91 -32.53
N GLY A 491 30.82 35.90 -32.19
CA GLY A 491 31.81 35.09 -32.79
C GLY A 491 32.61 34.32 -31.75
N LEU A 492 33.41 33.34 -32.21
CA LEU A 492 34.61 32.69 -31.67
C LEU A 492 34.37 31.56 -30.66
N GLY A 493 34.76 30.38 -30.88
CA GLY A 493 35.85 29.78 -31.66
C GLY A 493 36.62 28.84 -30.76
N GLY A 494 36.89 27.59 -31.21
CA GLY A 494 38.02 26.86 -30.74
C GLY A 494 37.81 25.42 -30.19
N LYS A 495 37.78 24.43 -31.10
CA LYS A 495 38.41 23.13 -30.87
C LYS A 495 39.90 23.25 -31.21
N PRO A 496 40.84 22.41 -30.65
CA PRO A 496 41.09 21.11 -31.21
C PRO A 496 41.54 20.02 -30.22
N SER A 497 41.22 18.78 -30.49
CA SER A 497 42.05 17.61 -30.89
C SER A 497 43.34 17.29 -30.12
N GLY A 498 43.48 16.02 -29.70
CA GLY A 498 44.74 15.34 -29.84
C GLY A 498 45.13 14.33 -28.76
N LYS A 499 44.92 13.04 -29.02
CA LYS A 499 45.85 11.87 -28.93
C LYS A 499 46.61 11.54 -27.66
N LYS A 500 46.43 10.27 -27.26
CA LYS A 500 47.42 9.23 -26.89
C LYS A 500 48.39 9.45 -25.73
N LYS A 501 48.28 8.72 -24.68
CA LYS A 501 49.03 7.48 -24.39
C LYS A 501 48.28 6.64 -23.39
#